data_8640222cb906b7f09ba4af4af6e5d691
#
_entry.id   8640222cb906b7f09ba4af4af6e5d691
#
_cell.length_a   1.000
_cell.length_b   1.000
_cell.length_c   1.000
_cell.angle_alpha   90.00
_cell.angle_beta   90.00
_cell.angle_gamma   90.00
#
_symmetry.space_group_name_H-M   'P 1'
#
loop_
_entity.id
_entity.type
_entity.pdbx_description
1 polymer ?
#
loop_
_entity_poly.entity_id
_entity_poly.type
_entity_poly.pdbx_seq_one_letter_code
_entity_poly.pdbx_strand_id
1 'polypeptide(L)'
;RRPPRSTPLYSSAASDVYMRQVRNRQTKRFFPQMFPRIAEKKVQGLYLWGGVGRGKTFLMDVFYESLPLKAKRRLHFHRFMRLVHKLLREYQGQADPLKQVANFLHKEARVICFDEFFVSDITDAMLLASLLKELFLRNMVLIATSNVEPRNLYEDGLQRQRFLPAIDLIYANTVVFNITGECDHRLRTLESVETCYLISGGDSEAHLKALFSKIAHNAGDVG
;
A
#
# COMPACT_ATOMS: atom_id res chain seq x y z
N ARG A 1 -31.05 6.52 18.27
CA ARG A 1 -29.77 7.25 18.42
C ARG A 1 -28.66 6.22 18.20
N ARG A 2 -27.91 6.33 17.11
CA ARG A 2 -26.73 5.50 16.82
C ARG A 2 -25.55 6.01 17.67
N PRO A 3 -24.69 5.15 18.25
CA PRO A 3 -23.49 5.60 18.94
C PRO A 3 -22.47 6.17 17.91
N PRO A 4 -21.66 7.16 18.31
CA PRO A 4 -20.67 7.74 17.42
C PRO A 4 -19.60 6.70 17.09
N ARG A 5 -19.25 6.54 15.80
CA ARG A 5 -18.13 5.72 15.34
C ARG A 5 -16.82 6.30 15.89
N SER A 6 -16.17 5.58 16.76
CA SER A 6 -14.83 5.92 17.21
C SER A 6 -13.82 5.62 16.09
N THR A 7 -13.42 6.63 15.36
CA THR A 7 -12.26 6.56 14.47
C THR A 7 -11.00 6.37 15.32
N PRO A 8 -10.14 5.40 15.03
CA PRO A 8 -8.89 5.24 15.76
C PRO A 8 -8.02 6.50 15.61
N LEU A 9 -7.62 7.10 16.70
CA LEU A 9 -6.81 8.33 16.78
C LEU A 9 -5.49 8.28 15.99
N TYR A 10 -4.99 7.09 15.67
CA TYR A 10 -3.73 6.89 14.94
C TYR A 10 -3.80 7.14 13.44
N SER A 11 -4.97 6.97 12.80
CA SER A 11 -5.11 7.19 11.36
C SER A 11 -5.15 8.68 11.00
N SER A 12 -5.68 9.51 11.89
CA SER A 12 -5.81 10.95 11.72
C SER A 12 -4.46 11.67 11.74
N ALA A 13 -3.57 11.38 12.69
CA ALA A 13 -2.31 12.09 12.82
C ALA A 13 -1.32 11.82 11.67
N ALA A 14 -1.19 10.56 11.22
CA ALA A 14 -0.33 10.22 10.09
C ALA A 14 -0.86 10.81 8.78
N SER A 15 -2.19 10.78 8.59
CA SER A 15 -2.87 11.40 7.45
C SER A 15 -2.69 12.92 7.46
N ASP A 16 -2.83 13.58 8.62
CA ASP A 16 -2.71 15.04 8.75
C ASP A 16 -1.29 15.56 8.50
N VAL A 17 -0.26 14.86 8.98
CA VAL A 17 1.14 15.22 8.73
C VAL A 17 1.47 15.10 7.24
N TYR A 18 1.03 14.01 6.62
CA TYR A 18 1.24 13.80 5.19
C TYR A 18 0.47 14.83 4.35
N MET A 19 -0.77 15.11 4.71
CA MET A 19 -1.63 16.08 4.03
C MET A 19 -1.06 17.51 4.09
N ARG A 20 -0.47 17.91 5.22
CA ARG A 20 0.25 19.20 5.35
C ARG A 20 1.45 19.26 4.40
N GLN A 21 2.22 18.18 4.27
CA GLN A 21 3.39 18.13 3.40
C GLN A 21 3.03 18.22 1.92
N VAL A 22 1.98 17.51 1.50
CA VAL A 22 1.55 17.48 0.09
C VAL A 22 0.85 18.78 -0.31
N ARG A 23 -0.02 19.34 0.56
CA ARG A 23 -0.70 20.63 0.31
C ARG A 23 0.28 21.80 0.20
N ASN A 24 1.34 21.79 1.00
CA ASN A 24 2.38 22.84 0.97
C ASN A 24 3.17 22.87 -0.35
N ARG A 25 3.22 21.76 -1.11
CA ARG A 25 3.84 21.71 -2.45
C ARG A 25 2.96 22.29 -3.56
N GLN A 26 1.64 22.19 -3.46
CA GLN A 26 0.73 22.71 -4.50
C GLN A 26 0.61 24.23 -4.46
N THR A 27 0.62 24.83 -3.26
CA THR A 27 0.53 26.29 -3.10
C THR A 27 1.78 27.03 -3.57
N LYS A 28 2.96 26.40 -3.56
CA LYS A 28 4.24 27.00 -4.01
C LYS A 28 4.38 27.14 -5.52
N ARG A 29 3.50 26.53 -6.31
CA ARG A 29 3.55 26.61 -7.78
C ARG A 29 3.02 27.93 -8.35
N PHE A 30 2.28 28.73 -7.57
CA PHE A 30 1.66 29.96 -8.05
C PHE A 30 2.53 31.22 -7.92
N PHE A 31 3.63 31.20 -7.11
CA PHE A 31 4.52 32.36 -6.97
C PHE A 31 6.01 31.92 -6.94
N PRO A 32 6.65 31.71 -8.11
CA PRO A 32 8.02 31.20 -8.15
C PRO A 32 9.11 32.19 -7.76
N GLN A 33 8.84 33.50 -7.66
CA GLN A 33 9.89 34.52 -7.61
C GLN A 33 10.08 35.25 -6.27
N MET A 34 9.31 34.92 -5.23
CA MET A 34 9.32 35.80 -4.03
C MET A 34 9.82 35.17 -2.73
N PHE A 35 10.22 33.89 -2.72
CA PHE A 35 10.70 33.25 -1.50
C PHE A 35 12.05 32.56 -1.72
N PRO A 36 13.03 32.71 -0.79
CA PRO A 36 14.28 31.95 -0.87
C PRO A 36 13.94 30.47 -0.93
N ARG A 37 14.66 29.72 -1.80
CA ARG A 37 14.54 28.26 -1.89
C ARG A 37 14.85 27.65 -0.52
N ILE A 38 13.83 27.54 0.31
CA ILE A 38 13.86 26.64 1.46
C ILE A 38 14.04 25.27 0.84
N ALA A 39 15.13 24.57 1.19
CA ALA A 39 15.42 23.23 0.70
C ALA A 39 14.12 22.41 0.80
N GLU A 40 13.55 22.03 -0.36
CA GLU A 40 12.25 21.34 -0.39
C GLU A 40 12.43 20.03 0.35
N LYS A 41 11.89 19.95 1.55
CA LYS A 41 11.93 18.73 2.36
C LYS A 41 11.27 17.64 1.53
N LYS A 42 12.05 16.63 1.14
CA LYS A 42 11.59 15.51 0.35
C LYS A 42 10.42 14.85 1.08
N VAL A 43 9.28 14.71 0.44
CA VAL A 43 8.13 14.00 1.03
C VAL A 43 8.48 12.53 1.10
N GLN A 44 8.54 11.98 2.30
CA GLN A 44 8.70 10.55 2.50
C GLN A 44 7.37 9.84 2.26
N GLY A 45 7.44 8.65 1.70
CA GLY A 45 6.31 7.75 1.58
C GLY A 45 6.01 7.02 2.89
N LEU A 46 5.23 5.96 2.80
CA LEU A 46 4.84 5.15 3.95
C LEU A 46 4.89 3.66 3.57
N TYR A 47 5.53 2.85 4.39
CA TYR A 47 5.53 1.40 4.27
C TYR A 47 4.90 0.79 5.50
N LEU A 48 3.66 0.30 5.35
CA LEU A 48 2.87 -0.32 6.41
C LEU A 48 3.05 -1.84 6.37
N TRP A 49 3.58 -2.43 7.43
CA TRP A 49 3.75 -3.87 7.45
C TRP A 49 3.19 -4.52 8.74
N GLY A 50 2.95 -5.81 8.68
CA GLY A 50 2.40 -6.58 9.82
C GLY A 50 1.63 -7.81 9.35
N GLY A 51 1.23 -8.66 10.27
CA GLY A 51 0.50 -9.89 10.00
C GLY A 51 -0.81 -9.69 9.23
N VAL A 52 -1.39 -10.78 8.75
CA VAL A 52 -2.69 -10.79 8.08
C VAL A 52 -3.79 -10.35 9.07
N GLY A 53 -4.85 -9.70 8.58
CA GLY A 53 -6.00 -9.29 9.42
C GLY A 53 -5.78 -8.04 10.27
N ARG A 54 -4.63 -7.36 10.18
CA ARG A 54 -4.26 -6.18 11.00
C ARG A 54 -4.83 -4.85 10.49
N GLY A 55 -5.72 -4.87 9.51
CA GLY A 55 -6.36 -3.64 9.01
C GLY A 55 -5.49 -2.81 8.04
N LYS A 56 -4.39 -3.36 7.49
CA LYS A 56 -3.53 -2.65 6.54
C LYS A 56 -4.29 -2.10 5.33
N THR A 57 -5.16 -2.92 4.75
CA THR A 57 -6.00 -2.54 3.59
C THR A 57 -6.94 -1.41 3.96
N PHE A 58 -7.59 -1.48 5.12
CA PHE A 58 -8.45 -0.41 5.63
C PHE A 58 -7.70 0.91 5.80
N LEU A 59 -6.49 0.86 6.39
CA LEU A 59 -5.66 2.06 6.53
C LEU A 59 -5.24 2.63 5.16
N MET A 60 -4.95 1.77 4.19
CA MET A 60 -4.66 2.18 2.81
C MET A 60 -5.88 2.83 2.16
N ASP A 61 -7.09 2.29 2.37
CA ASP A 61 -8.35 2.86 1.85
C ASP A 61 -8.57 4.27 2.38
N VAL A 62 -8.55 4.43 3.70
CA VAL A 62 -8.71 5.72 4.37
C VAL A 62 -7.65 6.73 3.89
N PHE A 63 -6.39 6.29 3.81
CA PHE A 63 -5.30 7.13 3.32
C PHE A 63 -5.53 7.56 1.87
N TYR A 64 -5.81 6.61 0.98
CA TYR A 64 -6.00 6.87 -0.44
C TYR A 64 -7.18 7.80 -0.70
N GLU A 65 -8.29 7.62 -0.02
CA GLU A 65 -9.47 8.46 -0.15
C GLU A 65 -9.25 9.87 0.40
N SER A 66 -8.54 9.99 1.53
CA SER A 66 -8.25 11.29 2.17
C SER A 66 -7.27 12.17 1.39
N LEU A 67 -6.50 11.60 0.44
CA LEU A 67 -5.56 12.37 -0.37
C LEU A 67 -6.29 13.27 -1.40
N PRO A 68 -6.20 14.61 -1.31
CA PRO A 68 -6.86 15.53 -2.24
C PRO A 68 -6.04 15.69 -3.54
N LEU A 69 -5.53 14.59 -4.09
CA LEU A 69 -4.71 14.55 -5.30
C LEU A 69 -5.40 13.75 -6.38
N LYS A 70 -5.52 14.33 -7.58
CA LYS A 70 -5.99 13.59 -8.77
C LYS A 70 -4.92 12.64 -9.31
N ALA A 71 -3.65 13.05 -9.26
CA ALA A 71 -2.50 12.28 -9.74
C ALA A 71 -2.04 11.24 -8.69
N LYS A 72 -2.93 10.34 -8.30
CA LYS A 72 -2.67 9.21 -7.41
C LYS A 72 -3.14 7.93 -8.08
N ARG A 73 -2.39 6.84 -7.87
CA ARG A 73 -2.72 5.53 -8.43
C ARG A 73 -2.56 4.45 -7.38
N ARG A 74 -3.53 3.54 -7.28
CA ARG A 74 -3.49 2.38 -6.39
C ARG A 74 -3.65 1.11 -7.18
N LEU A 75 -2.83 0.12 -6.89
CA LEU A 75 -2.88 -1.19 -7.49
C LEU A 75 -2.09 -2.22 -6.66
N HIS A 76 -2.42 -3.49 -6.84
CA HIS A 76 -1.60 -4.56 -6.28
C HIS A 76 -0.20 -4.58 -6.93
N PHE A 77 0.82 -4.87 -6.13
CA PHE A 77 2.21 -4.86 -6.59
C PHE A 77 2.45 -5.75 -7.82
N HIS A 78 1.89 -6.94 -7.86
CA HIS A 78 2.05 -7.83 -9.01
C HIS A 78 1.44 -7.27 -10.31
N ARG A 79 0.33 -6.51 -10.23
CA ARG A 79 -0.27 -5.82 -11.40
C ARG A 79 0.62 -4.68 -11.88
N PHE A 80 1.24 -3.98 -10.93
CA PHE A 80 2.22 -2.95 -11.25
C PHE A 80 3.42 -3.54 -12.00
N MET A 81 4.00 -4.64 -11.53
CA MET A 81 5.13 -5.26 -12.21
C MET A 81 4.77 -5.77 -13.62
N ARG A 82 3.57 -6.34 -13.80
CA ARG A 82 3.07 -6.68 -15.16
C ARG A 82 3.00 -5.46 -16.08
N LEU A 83 2.53 -4.31 -15.58
CA LEU A 83 2.50 -3.07 -16.34
C LEU A 83 3.92 -2.62 -16.69
N VAL A 84 4.85 -2.68 -15.75
CA VAL A 84 6.26 -2.34 -15.97
C VAL A 84 6.87 -3.20 -17.06
N HIS A 85 6.69 -4.52 -17.00
CA HIS A 85 7.17 -5.45 -18.03
C HIS A 85 6.54 -5.20 -19.40
N LYS A 86 5.25 -4.85 -19.44
CA LYS A 86 4.58 -4.45 -20.70
C LYS A 86 5.23 -3.21 -21.27
N LEU A 87 5.39 -2.15 -20.48
CA LEU A 87 5.99 -0.89 -20.92
C LEU A 87 7.45 -1.08 -21.35
N LEU A 88 8.24 -1.90 -20.65
CA LEU A 88 9.61 -2.20 -21.05
C LEU A 88 9.68 -2.85 -22.45
N ARG A 89 8.73 -3.73 -22.77
CA ARG A 89 8.63 -4.31 -24.13
C ARG A 89 8.25 -3.27 -25.17
N GLU A 90 7.35 -2.34 -24.83
CA GLU A 90 6.95 -1.25 -25.73
C GLU A 90 8.10 -0.26 -26.00
N TYR A 91 8.95 -0.03 -24.99
CA TYR A 91 10.13 0.85 -25.13
C TYR A 91 11.40 0.10 -25.53
N GLN A 92 11.31 -1.17 -25.91
CA GLN A 92 12.45 -1.96 -26.37
C GLN A 92 13.10 -1.30 -27.60
N GLY A 93 14.43 -1.20 -27.58
CA GLY A 93 15.19 -0.54 -28.66
C GLY A 93 15.34 0.98 -28.50
N GLN A 94 14.68 1.60 -27.52
CA GLN A 94 14.90 3.01 -27.18
C GLN A 94 16.04 3.17 -26.16
N ALA A 95 16.61 4.38 -26.10
CA ALA A 95 17.60 4.69 -25.08
C ALA A 95 16.97 4.67 -23.68
N ASP A 96 17.60 3.95 -22.73
CA ASP A 96 17.17 3.86 -21.35
C ASP A 96 15.69 3.49 -21.17
N PRO A 97 15.21 2.31 -21.59
CA PRO A 97 13.80 1.92 -21.53
C PRO A 97 13.19 2.09 -20.14
N LEU A 98 13.97 1.82 -19.08
CA LEU A 98 13.50 1.94 -17.69
C LEU A 98 13.22 3.40 -17.30
N LYS A 99 14.01 4.36 -17.80
CA LYS A 99 13.73 5.79 -17.59
C LYS A 99 12.45 6.21 -18.32
N GLN A 100 12.17 5.64 -19.49
CA GLN A 100 10.92 5.91 -20.22
C GLN A 100 9.72 5.38 -19.45
N VAL A 101 9.81 4.16 -18.88
CA VAL A 101 8.79 3.61 -17.99
C VAL A 101 8.57 4.53 -16.78
N ALA A 102 9.63 4.96 -16.11
CA ALA A 102 9.52 5.86 -14.97
C ALA A 102 8.93 7.23 -15.34
N ASN A 103 9.25 7.77 -16.53
CA ASN A 103 8.65 8.99 -17.06
C ASN A 103 7.14 8.82 -17.32
N PHE A 104 6.75 7.70 -17.91
CA PHE A 104 5.34 7.38 -18.14
C PHE A 104 4.58 7.31 -16.82
N LEU A 105 5.06 6.54 -15.86
CA LEU A 105 4.44 6.39 -14.53
C LEU A 105 4.34 7.74 -13.80
N HIS A 106 5.38 8.58 -13.90
CA HIS A 106 5.39 9.89 -13.26
C HIS A 106 4.38 10.89 -13.88
N LYS A 107 4.08 10.76 -15.18
CA LYS A 107 3.01 11.55 -15.82
C LYS A 107 1.63 11.15 -15.31
N GLU A 108 1.43 9.85 -15.06
CA GLU A 108 0.17 9.29 -14.59
C GLU A 108 -0.10 9.59 -13.11
N ALA A 109 0.94 9.51 -12.25
CA ALA A 109 0.76 9.64 -10.81
C ALA A 109 1.96 10.30 -10.13
N ARG A 110 1.68 11.06 -9.07
CA ARG A 110 2.66 11.59 -8.11
C ARG A 110 2.78 10.71 -6.88
N VAL A 111 1.70 10.04 -6.53
CA VAL A 111 1.62 9.10 -5.42
C VAL A 111 1.20 7.75 -5.98
N ILE A 112 1.99 6.73 -5.68
CA ILE A 112 1.67 5.35 -6.02
C ILE A 112 1.45 4.55 -4.74
N CYS A 113 0.32 3.87 -4.68
CA CYS A 113 -0.07 3.03 -3.56
C CYS A 113 -0.04 1.58 -3.99
N PHE A 114 0.74 0.76 -3.29
CA PHE A 114 0.81 -0.67 -3.52
C PHE A 114 0.10 -1.45 -2.42
N ASP A 115 -0.89 -2.23 -2.83
CA ASP A 115 -1.41 -3.28 -1.97
C ASP A 115 -0.54 -4.53 -2.11
N GLU A 116 -0.32 -5.21 -0.99
CA GLU A 116 0.39 -6.50 -0.94
C GLU A 116 1.78 -6.44 -1.61
N PHE A 117 2.60 -5.47 -1.16
CA PHE A 117 3.98 -5.37 -1.64
C PHE A 117 4.78 -6.59 -1.20
N PHE A 118 5.01 -7.49 -2.15
CA PHE A 118 5.74 -8.73 -1.95
C PHE A 118 6.50 -9.12 -3.23
N VAL A 119 7.77 -9.48 -3.09
CA VAL A 119 8.66 -9.82 -4.20
C VAL A 119 9.01 -11.30 -4.10
N SER A 120 8.63 -12.08 -5.09
CA SER A 120 8.94 -13.53 -5.18
C SER A 120 9.70 -13.89 -6.46
N ASP A 121 9.52 -13.11 -7.52
CA ASP A 121 10.14 -13.38 -8.82
C ASP A 121 11.50 -12.68 -8.93
N ILE A 122 12.48 -13.41 -9.49
CA ILE A 122 13.84 -12.90 -9.66
C ILE A 122 13.91 -11.74 -10.66
N THR A 123 13.09 -11.77 -11.71
CA THR A 123 13.07 -10.72 -12.73
C THR A 123 12.57 -9.41 -12.12
N ASP A 124 11.51 -9.50 -11.32
CA ASP A 124 10.97 -8.37 -10.58
C ASP A 124 12.00 -7.82 -9.58
N ALA A 125 12.66 -8.71 -8.82
CA ALA A 125 13.67 -8.33 -7.84
C ALA A 125 14.84 -7.57 -8.48
N MET A 126 15.37 -8.05 -9.61
CA MET A 126 16.50 -7.43 -10.29
C MET A 126 16.14 -6.06 -10.90
N LEU A 127 14.90 -5.90 -11.35
CA LEU A 127 14.41 -4.67 -11.96
C LEU A 127 14.04 -3.61 -10.92
N LEU A 128 13.55 -4.03 -9.75
CA LEU A 128 12.90 -3.16 -8.78
C LEU A 128 13.85 -2.09 -8.22
N ALA A 129 15.11 -2.43 -7.94
CA ALA A 129 16.08 -1.47 -7.42
C ALA A 129 16.28 -0.29 -8.37
N SER A 130 16.49 -0.58 -9.67
CA SER A 130 16.67 0.45 -10.69
C SER A 130 15.38 1.24 -10.95
N LEU A 131 14.24 0.57 -10.93
CA LEU A 131 12.93 1.23 -11.09
C LEU A 131 12.62 2.17 -9.94
N LEU A 132 12.75 1.72 -8.68
CA LEU A 132 12.52 2.57 -7.50
C LEU A 132 13.44 3.78 -7.50
N LYS A 133 14.71 3.62 -7.86
CA LYS A 133 15.66 4.73 -8.01
C LYS A 133 15.13 5.78 -8.97
N GLU A 134 14.69 5.38 -10.17
CA GLU A 134 14.16 6.29 -11.18
C GLU A 134 12.85 6.97 -10.75
N LEU A 135 11.98 6.27 -10.02
CA LEU A 135 10.73 6.83 -9.48
C LEU A 135 11.02 7.87 -8.39
N PHE A 136 11.92 7.56 -7.45
CA PHE A 136 12.28 8.48 -6.37
C PHE A 136 13.08 9.70 -6.84
N LEU A 137 13.90 9.56 -7.88
CA LEU A 137 14.55 10.71 -8.55
C LEU A 137 13.53 11.70 -9.12
N ARG A 138 12.35 11.21 -9.53
CA ARG A 138 11.24 12.04 -10.02
C ARG A 138 10.33 12.54 -8.90
N ASN A 139 10.73 12.38 -7.64
CA ASN A 139 9.92 12.75 -6.47
C ASN A 139 8.55 12.05 -6.43
N MET A 140 8.44 10.84 -6.96
CA MET A 140 7.26 10.02 -6.71
C MET A 140 7.24 9.56 -5.26
N VAL A 141 6.06 9.54 -4.67
CA VAL A 141 5.84 9.10 -3.30
C VAL A 141 5.28 7.68 -3.32
N LEU A 142 5.92 6.80 -2.58
CA LEU A 142 5.52 5.39 -2.45
C LEU A 142 4.75 5.19 -1.14
N ILE A 143 3.56 4.61 -1.24
CA ILE A 143 2.81 4.09 -0.10
C ILE A 143 2.63 2.60 -0.34
N ALA A 144 3.00 1.76 0.60
CA ALA A 144 2.90 0.32 0.43
C ALA A 144 2.33 -0.36 1.67
N THR A 145 1.52 -1.40 1.46
CA THR A 145 1.17 -2.37 2.51
C THR A 145 1.85 -3.69 2.24
N SER A 146 2.35 -4.35 3.28
CA SER A 146 3.03 -5.64 3.17
C SER A 146 2.76 -6.52 4.39
N ASN A 147 2.95 -7.82 4.25
CA ASN A 147 2.94 -8.75 5.39
C ASN A 147 4.33 -8.90 6.02
N VAL A 148 5.36 -8.42 5.34
CA VAL A 148 6.76 -8.56 5.78
C VAL A 148 7.44 -7.19 5.91
N GLU A 149 8.39 -7.12 6.80
CA GLU A 149 9.27 -5.96 6.94
C GLU A 149 10.13 -5.78 5.68
N PRO A 150 10.50 -4.55 5.27
CA PRO A 150 11.32 -4.36 4.08
C PRO A 150 12.62 -5.18 4.06
N ARG A 151 13.27 -5.36 5.22
CA ARG A 151 14.51 -6.16 5.33
C ARG A 151 14.33 -7.63 4.98
N ASN A 152 13.12 -8.17 5.15
CA ASN A 152 12.77 -9.58 4.89
C ASN A 152 12.13 -9.78 3.51
N LEU A 153 12.02 -8.71 2.71
CA LEU A 153 11.60 -8.84 1.33
C LEU A 153 12.62 -9.67 0.55
N TYR A 154 12.13 -10.65 -0.21
CA TYR A 154 12.94 -11.52 -1.04
C TYR A 154 14.06 -12.24 -0.26
N GLU A 155 13.79 -12.68 1.00
CA GLU A 155 14.80 -13.21 1.93
C GLU A 155 15.51 -14.44 1.38
N ASP A 156 14.76 -15.42 0.86
CA ASP A 156 15.29 -16.65 0.28
C ASP A 156 15.50 -16.57 -1.23
N GLY A 157 15.46 -15.37 -1.79
CA GLY A 157 15.52 -15.17 -3.22
C GLY A 157 16.92 -15.33 -3.81
N LEU A 158 16.98 -15.90 -5.03
CA LEU A 158 18.22 -16.05 -5.77
C LEU A 158 18.86 -14.69 -6.06
N GLN A 159 20.19 -14.56 -5.84
CA GLN A 159 20.94 -13.31 -6.01
C GLN A 159 20.41 -12.15 -5.13
N ARG A 160 19.94 -12.44 -3.94
CA ARG A 160 19.39 -11.44 -2.99
C ARG A 160 20.25 -10.20 -2.82
N GLN A 161 21.58 -10.33 -2.88
CA GLN A 161 22.51 -9.20 -2.76
C GLN A 161 22.23 -8.07 -3.78
N ARG A 162 21.74 -8.42 -4.98
CA ARG A 162 21.34 -7.44 -5.99
C ARG A 162 20.02 -6.74 -5.67
N PHE A 163 19.23 -7.31 -4.78
CA PHE A 163 17.97 -6.74 -4.33
C PHE A 163 18.15 -5.79 -3.13
N LEU A 164 19.23 -5.93 -2.34
CA LEU A 164 19.49 -5.07 -1.17
C LEU A 164 19.38 -3.57 -1.47
N PRO A 165 19.88 -3.04 -2.61
CA PRO A 165 19.70 -1.63 -2.95
C PRO A 165 18.24 -1.20 -3.05
N ALA A 166 17.31 -2.09 -3.40
CA ALA A 166 15.88 -1.78 -3.39
C ALA A 166 15.36 -1.60 -1.96
N ILE A 167 15.81 -2.44 -1.04
CA ILE A 167 15.50 -2.32 0.40
C ILE A 167 16.00 -1.00 0.95
N ASP A 168 17.25 -0.65 0.68
CA ASP A 168 17.85 0.62 1.11
C ASP A 168 17.06 1.83 0.59
N LEU A 169 16.63 1.79 -0.67
CA LEU A 169 15.80 2.82 -1.27
C LEU A 169 14.43 2.94 -0.60
N ILE A 170 13.82 1.83 -0.18
CA ILE A 170 12.56 1.85 0.57
C ILE A 170 12.79 2.55 1.91
N TYR A 171 13.78 2.16 2.70
CA TYR A 171 14.08 2.81 3.98
C TYR A 171 14.44 4.29 3.84
N ALA A 172 15.19 4.66 2.81
CA ALA A 172 15.59 6.05 2.58
C ALA A 172 14.43 6.97 2.15
N ASN A 173 13.37 6.41 1.55
CA ASN A 173 12.29 7.19 0.94
C ASN A 173 10.93 6.99 1.59
N THR A 174 10.79 6.07 2.53
CA THR A 174 9.54 5.81 3.25
C THR A 174 9.74 5.76 4.75
N VAL A 175 8.70 6.12 5.49
CA VAL A 175 8.61 5.80 6.91
C VAL A 175 8.07 4.37 7.02
N VAL A 176 8.85 3.50 7.63
CA VAL A 176 8.46 2.10 7.85
C VAL A 176 7.71 1.99 9.16
N PHE A 177 6.50 1.51 9.11
CA PHE A 177 5.62 1.39 10.27
C PHE A 177 5.09 -0.03 10.42
N ASN A 178 5.31 -0.63 11.60
CA ASN A 178 4.76 -1.94 11.95
C ASN A 178 3.36 -1.77 12.54
N ILE A 179 2.39 -2.42 11.93
CA ILE A 179 1.03 -2.47 12.47
C ILE A 179 0.94 -3.68 13.41
N THR A 180 1.29 -3.45 14.67
CA THR A 180 1.08 -4.40 15.74
C THR A 180 -0.35 -4.26 16.26
N GLY A 181 -1.16 -5.28 16.07
CA GLY A 181 -2.48 -5.38 16.70
C GLY A 181 -2.53 -6.69 17.48
N GLU A 182 -3.01 -6.69 18.68
CA GLU A 182 -3.17 -7.90 19.50
C GLU A 182 -4.27 -8.83 18.98
N CYS A 183 -5.13 -8.37 18.07
CA CYS A 183 -6.29 -9.11 17.57
C CYS A 183 -6.39 -9.07 16.04
N ASP A 184 -6.49 -10.24 15.42
CA ASP A 184 -6.98 -10.37 14.06
C ASP A 184 -8.48 -10.12 14.05
N HIS A 185 -8.90 -8.97 13.53
CA HIS A 185 -10.30 -8.59 13.46
C HIS A 185 -11.16 -9.56 12.64
N ARG A 186 -10.57 -10.40 11.79
CA ARG A 186 -11.28 -11.44 11.06
C ARG A 186 -11.59 -12.65 11.94
N LEU A 187 -10.69 -12.97 12.88
CA LEU A 187 -10.89 -14.07 13.83
C LEU A 187 -11.98 -13.76 14.86
N ARG A 188 -12.16 -12.49 15.26
CA ARG A 188 -13.23 -12.11 16.19
C ARG A 188 -14.62 -12.53 15.73
N THR A 189 -14.88 -12.43 14.42
CA THR A 189 -16.18 -12.85 13.86
C THR A 189 -16.30 -14.37 13.81
N LEU A 190 -15.19 -15.09 13.61
CA LEU A 190 -15.15 -16.55 13.58
C LEU A 190 -15.13 -17.15 15.00
N GLU A 191 -14.45 -16.53 15.96
CA GLU A 191 -14.42 -16.98 17.35
C GLU A 191 -15.79 -16.82 18.06
N SER A 192 -16.63 -15.90 17.58
CA SER A 192 -18.00 -15.71 18.08
C SER A 192 -19.01 -16.70 17.48
N VAL A 193 -18.57 -17.57 16.58
CA VAL A 193 -19.41 -18.52 15.86
C VAL A 193 -18.88 -19.93 16.11
N GLU A 194 -19.70 -20.80 16.66
CA GLU A 194 -19.36 -22.22 16.74
C GLU A 194 -19.16 -22.78 15.33
N THR A 195 -17.90 -23.13 15.01
CA THR A 195 -17.49 -23.57 13.66
C THR A 195 -17.57 -25.08 13.46
N CYS A 196 -17.86 -25.83 14.50
CA CYS A 196 -18.01 -27.29 14.45
C CYS A 196 -19.40 -27.72 14.88
N TYR A 197 -20.16 -28.29 13.95
CA TYR A 197 -21.44 -28.94 14.23
C TYR A 197 -21.29 -30.44 14.03
N LEU A 198 -21.68 -31.22 15.05
CA LEU A 198 -21.80 -32.67 14.90
C LEU A 198 -23.03 -32.95 14.02
N ILE A 199 -22.82 -33.65 12.91
CA ILE A 199 -23.87 -34.06 11.96
C ILE A 199 -24.66 -35.24 12.56
N SER A 200 -25.36 -34.97 13.66
CA SER A 200 -26.21 -35.95 14.30
C SER A 200 -27.55 -35.32 14.72
N GLY A 201 -28.39 -34.96 13.73
CA GLY A 201 -29.74 -34.47 13.99
C GLY A 201 -30.18 -33.45 12.94
N GLY A 202 -31.42 -33.55 12.50
CA GLY A 202 -32.04 -32.84 11.36
C GLY A 202 -32.12 -31.31 11.41
N ASP A 203 -31.42 -30.64 12.34
CA ASP A 203 -31.45 -29.17 12.53
C ASP A 203 -30.23 -28.41 11.96
N SER A 204 -29.27 -29.15 11.38
CA SER A 204 -28.00 -28.56 10.92
C SER A 204 -28.22 -27.59 9.74
N GLU A 205 -29.16 -27.84 8.88
CA GLU A 205 -29.39 -26.99 7.71
C GLU A 205 -30.05 -25.65 8.05
N ALA A 206 -30.97 -25.65 9.01
CA ALA A 206 -31.61 -24.43 9.52
C ALA A 206 -30.58 -23.54 10.26
N HIS A 207 -29.68 -24.17 11.00
CA HIS A 207 -28.62 -23.47 11.73
C HIS A 207 -27.58 -22.89 10.78
N LEU A 208 -27.17 -23.62 9.76
CA LEU A 208 -26.24 -23.12 8.71
C LEU A 208 -26.87 -21.96 7.93
N LYS A 209 -28.15 -22.01 7.60
CA LYS A 209 -28.86 -20.89 6.94
C LYS A 209 -28.93 -19.65 7.83
N ALA A 210 -29.19 -19.81 9.13
CA ALA A 210 -29.20 -18.72 10.09
C ALA A 210 -27.81 -18.09 10.26
N LEU A 211 -26.76 -18.91 10.28
CA LEU A 211 -25.35 -18.49 10.35
C LEU A 211 -24.94 -17.74 9.09
N PHE A 212 -25.28 -18.26 7.94
CA PHE A 212 -24.99 -17.62 6.65
C PHE A 212 -25.67 -16.26 6.55
N SER A 213 -26.95 -16.15 6.98
CA SER A 213 -27.65 -14.87 7.02
C SER A 213 -27.02 -13.87 7.96
N LYS A 214 -26.48 -14.31 9.10
CA LYS A 214 -25.79 -13.47 10.07
C LYS A 214 -24.46 -12.94 9.57
N ILE A 215 -23.69 -13.78 8.87
CA ILE A 215 -22.42 -13.41 8.23
C ILE A 215 -22.66 -12.48 7.04
N ALA A 216 -23.68 -12.77 6.21
CA ALA A 216 -24.03 -11.96 5.06
C ALA A 216 -24.55 -10.55 5.46
N HIS A 217 -25.29 -10.42 6.56
CA HIS A 217 -25.73 -9.13 7.10
C HIS A 217 -24.54 -8.28 7.58
N ASN A 218 -23.55 -8.89 8.23
CA ASN A 218 -22.34 -8.19 8.68
C ASN A 218 -21.43 -7.79 7.50
N ALA A 219 -21.49 -8.50 6.38
CA ALA A 219 -20.74 -8.14 5.17
C ALA A 219 -21.38 -6.97 4.38
N GLY A 220 -22.69 -6.75 4.54
CA GLY A 220 -23.42 -5.65 3.88
C GLY A 220 -23.36 -4.30 4.60
N ASP A 221 -22.87 -4.25 5.86
CA ASP A 221 -22.77 -3.01 6.65
C ASP A 221 -21.38 -2.36 6.58
N VAL A 222 -20.49 -2.88 5.70
CA VAL A 222 -19.16 -2.33 5.39
C VAL A 222 -19.15 -1.82 3.94
N GLY A 223 -20.10 -0.97 3.64
CA GLY A 223 -20.21 -0.17 2.43
C GLY A 223 -20.11 1.34 2.79
#